data_b5cabe95a73f425b4776e23ab07e289b
#
_entry.id   b5cabe95a73f425b4776e23ab07e289b
#
_cell.length_a   1.000
_cell.length_b   1.000
_cell.length_c   1.000
_cell.angle_alpha   90.00
_cell.angle_beta   90.00
_cell.angle_gamma   90.00
#
_symmetry.space_group_name_H-M   'P 1'
#
loop_
_entity.id
_entity.type
_entity.pdbx_description
1 polymer ?
#
loop_
_entity_poly.entity_id
_entity_poly.type
_entity_poly.pdbx_seq_one_letter_code
_entity_poly.pdbx_strand_id
1 'polypeptide(L)'
;MGFPNYLGPQRFGFNGQNLRRAQAWFRQPKKRVSRQQRSLYLSAARSALFNAVCDARVRAGCWHSILDGEPLVLDGSRSFFVPDTMDDQLIKRFECKDVHTSGPWWGRGEPLSEGDCAALETMVLSDQRWQALCQALADNRLDQDRRALRAIPKNLHAQWLSDKECALEFALTPGVFATMLLHELMA
;
A
#
# COMPACT_ATOMS: atom_id res chain seq x y z
N MET A 1 -14.01 -0.72 -11.13
CA MET A 1 -13.08 -1.62 -10.41
C MET A 1 -12.03 -0.81 -9.66
N GLY A 2 -11.32 0.11 -10.24
CA GLY A 2 -10.18 0.83 -9.70
C GLY A 2 -8.87 0.19 -10.14
N PHE A 3 -7.76 0.52 -9.47
CA PHE A 3 -6.44 0.00 -9.79
C PHE A 3 -5.64 -0.31 -8.50
N PRO A 4 -4.61 -1.19 -8.58
CA PRO A 4 -3.76 -1.51 -7.45
C PRO A 4 -3.02 -0.27 -6.93
N ASN A 5 -3.12 0.01 -5.63
CA ASN A 5 -2.66 1.25 -5.01
C ASN A 5 -1.17 1.22 -4.63
N TYR A 6 -0.32 0.81 -5.57
CA TYR A 6 1.13 0.82 -5.36
C TYR A 6 1.68 2.20 -5.01
N LEU A 7 2.68 2.23 -4.18
CA LEU A 7 3.53 3.42 -4.01
C LEU A 7 4.48 3.48 -5.21
N GLY A 8 4.37 4.56 -5.98
CA GLY A 8 5.12 4.74 -7.22
C GLY A 8 6.64 4.91 -7.03
N PRO A 9 7.42 4.79 -8.13
CA PRO A 9 8.89 4.84 -8.09
C PRO A 9 9.46 6.08 -7.40
N GLN A 10 8.77 7.23 -7.52
CA GLN A 10 9.18 8.49 -6.88
C GLN A 10 9.22 8.40 -5.35
N ARG A 11 8.49 7.47 -4.73
CA ARG A 11 8.57 7.20 -3.29
C ARG A 11 9.93 6.67 -2.87
N PHE A 12 10.56 5.92 -3.75
CA PHE A 12 11.83 5.25 -3.50
C PHE A 12 13.03 6.10 -3.92
N GLY A 13 12.81 7.29 -4.49
CA GLY A 13 13.85 8.17 -5.01
C GLY A 13 14.47 7.66 -6.32
N PHE A 14 15.42 8.45 -6.86
CA PHE A 14 16.06 8.08 -8.11
C PHE A 14 16.70 6.68 -8.01
N ASN A 15 16.33 5.77 -8.91
CA ASN A 15 16.77 4.37 -8.93
C ASN A 15 16.62 3.62 -7.58
N GLY A 16 15.61 3.93 -6.76
CA GLY A 16 15.37 3.25 -5.49
C GLY A 16 16.36 3.61 -4.36
N GLN A 17 17.08 4.71 -4.48
CA GLN A 17 18.12 5.09 -3.52
C GLN A 17 17.62 5.24 -2.09
N ASN A 18 16.38 5.71 -1.89
CA ASN A 18 15.84 5.90 -0.54
C ASN A 18 15.72 4.57 0.21
N LEU A 19 15.29 3.51 -0.46
CA LEU A 19 15.18 2.17 0.14
C LEU A 19 16.58 1.60 0.45
N ARG A 20 17.52 1.70 -0.49
CA ARG A 20 18.91 1.25 -0.25
C ARG A 20 19.58 1.99 0.91
N ARG A 21 19.40 3.31 1.00
CA ARG A 21 19.91 4.13 2.09
C ARG A 21 19.22 3.80 3.43
N ALA A 22 17.91 3.51 3.41
CA ALA A 22 17.19 3.05 4.57
C ALA A 22 17.77 1.72 5.09
N GLN A 23 17.96 0.74 4.24
CA GLN A 23 18.57 -0.56 4.58
C GLN A 23 19.99 -0.39 5.15
N ALA A 24 20.80 0.47 4.55
CA ALA A 24 22.14 0.76 5.04
C ALA A 24 22.11 1.46 6.41
N TRP A 25 21.18 2.36 6.63
CA TRP A 25 21.00 3.04 7.92
C TRP A 25 20.51 2.08 9.01
N PHE A 26 19.57 1.21 8.71
CA PHE A 26 19.06 0.21 9.67
C PHE A 26 20.15 -0.77 10.16
N ARG A 27 21.14 -1.07 9.32
CA ARG A 27 22.32 -1.86 9.72
C ARG A 27 23.29 -1.10 10.62
N GLN A 28 23.14 0.21 10.75
CA GLN A 28 24.01 1.10 11.54
C GLN A 28 23.18 2.01 12.45
N PRO A 29 22.45 1.47 13.44
CA PRO A 29 21.46 2.23 14.23
C PRO A 29 22.05 3.42 15.01
N LYS A 30 23.39 3.41 15.29
CA LYS A 30 24.09 4.53 15.92
C LYS A 30 24.40 5.69 14.95
N LYS A 31 24.27 5.48 13.64
CA LYS A 31 24.50 6.53 12.64
C LYS A 31 23.38 7.55 12.67
N ARG A 32 23.73 8.79 13.00
CA ARG A 32 22.78 9.91 12.98
C ARG A 32 22.42 10.28 11.54
N VAL A 33 21.15 10.52 11.31
CA VAL A 33 20.60 11.06 10.06
C VAL A 33 19.72 12.25 10.39
N SER A 34 19.52 13.17 9.45
CA SER A 34 18.61 14.30 9.65
C SER A 34 17.17 13.81 9.83
N ARG A 35 16.31 14.63 10.44
CA ARG A 35 14.87 14.33 10.59
C ARG A 35 14.21 14.05 9.24
N GLN A 36 14.56 14.82 8.22
CA GLN A 36 14.05 14.64 6.86
C GLN A 36 14.50 13.30 6.25
N GLN A 37 15.78 12.96 6.35
CA GLN A 37 16.30 11.68 5.87
C GLN A 37 15.65 10.50 6.60
N ARG A 38 15.49 10.60 7.93
CA ARG A 38 14.80 9.58 8.71
C ARG A 38 13.37 9.36 8.20
N SER A 39 12.62 10.43 7.98
CA SER A 39 11.26 10.35 7.45
C SER A 39 11.21 9.68 6.07
N LEU A 40 12.12 10.06 5.17
CA LEU A 40 12.20 9.45 3.83
C LEU A 40 12.54 7.96 3.89
N TYR A 41 13.49 7.56 4.75
CA TYR A 41 13.91 6.17 4.87
C TYR A 41 12.82 5.27 5.46
N LEU A 42 12.17 5.71 6.53
CA LEU A 42 11.06 4.99 7.15
C LEU A 42 9.87 4.88 6.18
N SER A 43 9.57 5.96 5.47
CA SER A 43 8.50 5.95 4.46
C SER A 43 8.81 5.00 3.30
N ALA A 44 10.04 4.99 2.78
CA ALA A 44 10.45 4.08 1.71
C ALA A 44 10.38 2.61 2.15
N ALA A 45 10.83 2.30 3.38
CA ALA A 45 10.77 0.96 3.94
C ALA A 45 9.33 0.45 4.09
N ARG A 46 8.44 1.26 4.70
CA ARG A 46 7.00 0.94 4.79
C ARG A 46 6.36 0.69 3.43
N SER A 47 6.68 1.56 2.48
CA SER A 47 6.17 1.46 1.12
C SER A 47 6.62 0.20 0.41
N ALA A 48 7.85 -0.26 0.65
CA ALA A 48 8.37 -1.49 0.06
C ALA A 48 7.63 -2.73 0.59
N LEU A 49 7.36 -2.80 1.90
CA LEU A 49 6.59 -3.90 2.51
C LEU A 49 5.14 -3.92 2.00
N PHE A 50 4.49 -2.76 1.96
CA PHE A 50 3.15 -2.63 1.41
C PHE A 50 3.10 -3.08 -0.06
N ASN A 51 4.03 -2.59 -0.90
CA ASN A 51 4.07 -2.98 -2.31
C ASN A 51 4.33 -4.48 -2.48
N ALA A 52 5.11 -5.13 -1.61
CA ALA A 52 5.35 -6.56 -1.67
C ALA A 52 4.05 -7.37 -1.44
N VAL A 53 3.23 -6.96 -0.46
CA VAL A 53 1.93 -7.59 -0.20
C VAL A 53 0.94 -7.27 -1.33
N CYS A 54 0.90 -6.02 -1.80
CA CYS A 54 0.06 -5.62 -2.94
C CYS A 54 0.39 -6.45 -4.18
N ASP A 55 1.68 -6.65 -4.50
CA ASP A 55 2.16 -7.46 -5.61
C ASP A 55 1.73 -8.93 -5.49
N ALA A 56 1.85 -9.52 -4.30
CA ALA A 56 1.37 -10.87 -4.05
C ALA A 56 -0.16 -11.00 -4.27
N ARG A 57 -0.93 -10.02 -3.79
CA ARG A 57 -2.39 -9.95 -3.99
C ARG A 57 -2.77 -9.80 -5.47
N VAL A 58 -2.02 -8.98 -6.21
CA VAL A 58 -2.22 -8.79 -7.67
C VAL A 58 -1.94 -10.09 -8.42
N ARG A 59 -0.82 -10.74 -8.15
CA ARG A 59 -0.46 -12.03 -8.77
C ARG A 59 -1.46 -13.15 -8.46
N ALA A 60 -2.01 -13.14 -7.26
CA ALA A 60 -3.06 -14.09 -6.85
C ALA A 60 -4.45 -13.72 -7.38
N GLY A 61 -4.60 -12.58 -8.09
CA GLY A 61 -5.90 -12.11 -8.60
C GLY A 61 -6.87 -11.64 -7.51
N CYS A 62 -6.41 -11.43 -6.27
CA CYS A 62 -7.27 -11.15 -5.11
C CYS A 62 -7.08 -9.76 -4.47
N TRP A 63 -6.40 -8.83 -5.14
CA TRP A 63 -6.16 -7.48 -4.61
C TRP A 63 -7.45 -6.66 -4.43
N HIS A 64 -8.51 -7.03 -5.11
CA HIS A 64 -9.83 -6.40 -5.09
C HIS A 64 -10.93 -7.32 -4.54
N SER A 65 -10.54 -8.39 -3.83
CA SER A 65 -11.45 -9.33 -3.17
C SER A 65 -11.12 -9.40 -1.69
N ILE A 66 -12.12 -9.33 -0.83
CA ILE A 66 -11.93 -9.41 0.62
C ILE A 66 -11.51 -10.84 0.98
N LEU A 67 -10.43 -10.97 1.74
CA LEU A 67 -10.00 -12.24 2.33
C LEU A 67 -10.59 -12.39 3.74
N ASP A 68 -10.65 -13.62 4.21
CA ASP A 68 -11.02 -13.89 5.61
C ASP A 68 -10.02 -13.18 6.57
N GLY A 69 -10.56 -12.55 7.62
CA GLY A 69 -9.78 -11.79 8.61
C GLY A 69 -9.14 -10.50 8.09
N GLU A 70 -9.60 -9.97 6.95
CA GLU A 70 -9.01 -8.76 6.36
C GLU A 70 -9.56 -7.47 6.99
N PRO A 71 -8.68 -6.58 7.53
CA PRO A 71 -9.08 -5.24 7.91
C PRO A 71 -9.45 -4.42 6.66
N LEU A 72 -10.61 -3.75 6.69
CA LEU A 72 -11.11 -2.93 5.60
C LEU A 72 -10.93 -1.45 5.90
N VAL A 73 -10.43 -0.70 4.92
CA VAL A 73 -10.21 0.76 5.02
C VAL A 73 -11.40 1.51 4.44
N LEU A 74 -11.88 2.54 5.15
CA LEU A 74 -12.96 3.42 4.68
C LEU A 74 -12.46 4.33 3.55
N ASP A 75 -13.27 4.53 2.49
CA ASP A 75 -12.91 5.43 1.38
C ASP A 75 -12.62 6.84 1.88
N GLY A 76 -11.57 7.43 1.32
CA GLY A 76 -11.16 8.81 1.62
C GLY A 76 -10.58 9.01 3.02
N SER A 77 -10.40 7.96 3.83
CA SER A 77 -9.91 8.05 5.21
C SER A 77 -8.72 7.13 5.47
N ARG A 78 -8.18 7.21 6.68
CA ARG A 78 -7.20 6.24 7.21
C ARG A 78 -7.83 5.28 8.21
N SER A 79 -9.10 5.45 8.51
CA SER A 79 -9.80 4.58 9.44
C SER A 79 -10.03 3.21 8.81
N PHE A 80 -9.88 2.18 9.62
CA PHE A 80 -10.12 0.80 9.23
C PHE A 80 -10.85 0.05 10.36
N PHE A 81 -11.42 -1.08 10.03
CA PHE A 81 -12.04 -2.01 10.97
C PHE A 81 -11.87 -3.44 10.46
N VAL A 82 -11.91 -4.40 11.38
CA VAL A 82 -12.01 -5.82 11.05
C VAL A 82 -13.47 -6.20 11.14
N PRO A 83 -14.11 -6.70 10.08
CA PRO A 83 -15.50 -7.12 10.15
C PRO A 83 -15.62 -8.44 10.93
N ASP A 84 -16.61 -8.52 11.83
CA ASP A 84 -16.92 -9.76 12.54
C ASP A 84 -17.53 -10.82 11.60
N THR A 85 -18.28 -10.37 10.61
CA THR A 85 -18.95 -11.23 9.61
C THR A 85 -19.03 -10.54 8.25
N MET A 86 -19.06 -11.34 7.20
CA MET A 86 -19.34 -10.90 5.82
C MET A 86 -20.83 -10.94 5.54
N ASP A 87 -21.55 -9.88 5.94
CA ASP A 87 -22.98 -9.73 5.68
C ASP A 87 -23.27 -8.98 4.37
N ASP A 88 -24.54 -9.01 3.93
CA ASP A 88 -25.00 -8.36 2.72
C ASP A 88 -24.77 -6.84 2.76
N GLN A 89 -24.78 -6.23 3.95
CA GLN A 89 -24.56 -4.80 4.11
C GLN A 89 -23.10 -4.45 3.82
N LEU A 90 -22.16 -5.23 4.33
CA LEU A 90 -20.73 -5.06 4.08
C LEU A 90 -20.39 -5.30 2.61
N ILE A 91 -21.00 -6.33 1.99
CA ILE A 91 -20.83 -6.61 0.56
C ILE A 91 -21.29 -5.40 -0.26
N LYS A 92 -22.46 -4.83 0.01
CA LYS A 92 -22.94 -3.61 -0.66
C LYS A 92 -22.00 -2.42 -0.48
N ARG A 93 -21.49 -2.20 0.74
CA ARG A 93 -20.51 -1.13 1.00
C ARG A 93 -19.23 -1.32 0.18
N PHE A 94 -18.77 -2.56 0.05
CA PHE A 94 -17.59 -2.88 -0.76
C PHE A 94 -17.84 -2.68 -2.26
N GLU A 95 -19.00 -3.08 -2.77
CA GLU A 95 -19.41 -2.86 -4.15
C GLU A 95 -19.58 -1.38 -4.49
N CYS A 96 -20.17 -0.61 -3.57
CA CYS A 96 -20.29 0.85 -3.69
C CYS A 96 -18.98 1.61 -3.47
N LYS A 97 -17.89 0.91 -3.12
CA LYS A 97 -16.55 1.48 -2.91
C LYS A 97 -16.44 2.39 -1.67
N ASP A 98 -17.32 2.19 -0.69
CA ASP A 98 -17.28 2.85 0.61
C ASP A 98 -16.18 2.25 1.52
N VAL A 99 -15.84 0.97 1.29
CA VAL A 99 -14.74 0.27 1.95
C VAL A 99 -13.83 -0.42 0.93
N HIS A 100 -12.55 -0.59 1.29
CA HIS A 100 -11.54 -1.17 0.43
C HIS A 100 -10.77 -2.28 1.14
N THR A 101 -10.31 -3.28 0.37
CA THR A 101 -9.25 -4.21 0.78
C THR A 101 -8.02 -3.44 1.22
N SER A 102 -7.24 -4.01 2.14
CA SER A 102 -6.10 -3.31 2.69
C SER A 102 -4.85 -4.18 2.82
N GLY A 103 -3.69 -3.53 2.83
CA GLY A 103 -2.41 -4.13 3.14
C GLY A 103 -1.76 -3.48 4.36
N PRO A 104 -0.75 -4.15 4.95
CA PRO A 104 -0.10 -3.69 6.17
C PRO A 104 0.70 -2.40 5.92
N TRP A 105 0.44 -1.38 6.71
CA TRP A 105 1.31 -0.23 6.84
C TRP A 105 2.20 -0.45 8.05
N TRP A 106 3.24 -1.27 7.87
CA TRP A 106 3.97 -1.99 8.90
C TRP A 106 4.56 -1.10 10.01
N GLY A 107 4.52 -1.60 11.24
CA GLY A 107 5.07 -0.97 12.43
C GLY A 107 5.18 -1.96 13.59
N ARG A 108 5.31 -1.47 14.80
CA ARG A 108 5.30 -2.26 16.04
C ARG A 108 3.88 -2.68 16.41
N GLY A 109 3.74 -3.71 17.20
CA GLY A 109 2.48 -4.29 17.65
C GLY A 109 2.15 -5.58 16.90
N GLU A 110 1.06 -6.21 17.29
CA GLU A 110 0.57 -7.42 16.64
C GLU A 110 0.02 -7.10 15.23
N PRO A 111 0.09 -8.05 14.30
CA PRO A 111 -0.61 -7.94 13.02
C PRO A 111 -2.10 -7.63 13.22
N LEU A 112 -2.63 -6.78 12.37
CA LEU A 112 -4.03 -6.35 12.45
C LEU A 112 -4.97 -7.22 11.61
N SER A 113 -4.42 -8.17 10.84
CA SER A 113 -5.14 -9.14 10.02
C SER A 113 -5.18 -10.51 10.70
N GLU A 114 -6.20 -11.29 10.36
CA GLU A 114 -6.41 -12.66 10.82
C GLU A 114 -6.62 -13.60 9.62
N GLY A 115 -6.88 -14.87 9.85
CA GLY A 115 -7.27 -15.84 8.83
C GLY A 115 -6.39 -15.90 7.59
N ASP A 116 -7.00 -15.97 6.42
CA ASP A 116 -6.32 -16.06 5.12
C ASP A 116 -5.52 -14.80 4.79
N CYS A 117 -6.00 -13.63 5.23
CA CYS A 117 -5.30 -12.37 5.05
C CYS A 117 -3.96 -12.37 5.80
N ALA A 118 -3.96 -12.76 7.08
CA ALA A 118 -2.75 -12.88 7.88
C ALA A 118 -1.79 -13.93 7.33
N ALA A 119 -2.30 -15.07 6.87
CA ALA A 119 -1.49 -16.12 6.26
C ALA A 119 -0.74 -15.63 5.03
N LEU A 120 -1.41 -14.92 4.13
CA LEU A 120 -0.79 -14.33 2.94
C LEU A 120 0.25 -13.26 3.32
N GLU A 121 -0.09 -12.34 4.21
CA GLU A 121 0.82 -11.28 4.66
C GLU A 121 2.08 -11.87 5.32
N THR A 122 1.90 -12.87 6.18
CA THR A 122 3.01 -13.59 6.84
C THR A 122 3.89 -14.30 5.82
N MET A 123 3.30 -15.03 4.86
CA MET A 123 4.05 -15.71 3.80
C MET A 123 4.92 -14.72 3.02
N VAL A 124 4.40 -13.56 2.65
CA VAL A 124 5.15 -12.55 1.91
C VAL A 124 6.25 -11.93 2.75
N LEU A 125 5.93 -11.53 3.99
CA LEU A 125 6.83 -10.75 4.84
C LEU A 125 7.82 -11.60 5.63
N SER A 126 7.68 -12.94 5.66
CA SER A 126 8.65 -13.87 6.24
C SER A 126 9.94 -14.00 5.42
N ASP A 127 9.96 -13.53 4.17
CA ASP A 127 11.20 -13.47 3.38
C ASP A 127 12.27 -12.62 4.11
N GLN A 128 13.49 -13.16 4.20
CA GLN A 128 14.60 -12.55 4.95
C GLN A 128 14.86 -11.08 4.56
N ARG A 129 14.65 -10.72 3.30
CA ARG A 129 14.81 -9.34 2.80
C ARG A 129 13.82 -8.36 3.45
N TRP A 130 12.61 -8.83 3.82
CA TRP A 130 11.56 -8.02 4.43
C TRP A 130 11.63 -8.01 5.95
N GLN A 131 12.01 -9.14 6.58
CA GLN A 131 12.10 -9.25 8.03
C GLN A 131 12.98 -8.16 8.65
N ALA A 132 14.14 -7.87 8.04
CA ALA A 132 15.04 -6.80 8.50
C ALA A 132 14.36 -5.41 8.45
N LEU A 133 13.50 -5.15 7.45
CA LEU A 133 12.75 -3.91 7.38
C LEU A 133 11.61 -3.87 8.41
N CYS A 134 10.91 -4.98 8.61
CA CYS A 134 9.86 -5.12 9.60
C CYS A 134 10.40 -4.80 11.01
N GLN A 135 11.51 -5.43 11.40
CA GLN A 135 12.16 -5.19 12.68
C GLN A 135 12.61 -3.73 12.82
N ALA A 136 13.29 -3.19 11.82
CA ALA A 136 13.77 -1.81 11.86
C ALA A 136 12.64 -0.78 11.99
N LEU A 137 11.48 -1.00 11.37
CA LEU A 137 10.31 -0.13 11.49
C LEU A 137 9.72 -0.19 12.91
N ALA A 138 9.62 -1.37 13.51
CA ALA A 138 9.18 -1.56 14.90
C ALA A 138 10.13 -0.88 15.89
N ASP A 139 11.45 -1.04 15.73
CA ASP A 139 12.49 -0.41 16.55
C ASP A 139 12.44 1.14 16.46
N ASN A 140 12.02 1.66 15.31
CA ASN A 140 11.81 3.10 15.10
C ASN A 140 10.47 3.62 15.64
N ARG A 141 9.73 2.80 16.38
CA ARG A 141 8.46 3.11 17.07
C ARG A 141 7.36 3.60 16.12
N LEU A 142 7.32 3.07 14.91
CA LEU A 142 6.16 3.23 14.04
C LEU A 142 5.10 2.20 14.46
N ASP A 143 3.87 2.62 14.60
CA ASP A 143 2.78 1.72 14.94
C ASP A 143 2.24 1.02 13.68
N GLN A 144 1.66 -0.18 13.86
CA GLN A 144 0.89 -0.86 12.83
C GLN A 144 -0.28 0.03 12.38
N ASP A 145 -0.55 -0.01 11.09
CA ASP A 145 -1.64 0.72 10.46
C ASP A 145 -2.05 -0.03 9.18
N ARG A 146 -3.11 0.40 8.51
CA ARG A 146 -3.58 -0.20 7.26
C ARG A 146 -3.60 0.82 6.14
N ARG A 147 -3.44 0.35 4.91
CA ARG A 147 -3.56 1.16 3.71
C ARG A 147 -4.37 0.41 2.66
N ALA A 148 -5.31 1.10 2.01
CA ALA A 148 -6.11 0.53 0.94
C ALA A 148 -5.22 -0.02 -0.19
N LEU A 149 -5.49 -1.28 -0.59
CA LEU A 149 -4.85 -1.93 -1.75
C LEU A 149 -5.45 -1.46 -3.07
N ARG A 150 -6.67 -0.94 -3.04
CA ARG A 150 -7.40 -0.44 -4.18
C ARG A 150 -7.45 1.09 -4.16
N ALA A 151 -7.18 1.73 -5.29
CA ALA A 151 -7.43 3.15 -5.52
C ALA A 151 -8.48 3.34 -6.60
N ILE A 152 -9.34 4.35 -6.41
CA ILE A 152 -10.41 4.70 -7.35
C ILE A 152 -10.16 6.14 -7.84
N PRO A 153 -9.93 6.36 -9.14
CA PRO A 153 -9.91 7.71 -9.69
C PRO A 153 -11.32 8.29 -9.69
N LYS A 154 -11.45 9.53 -9.22
CA LYS A 154 -12.71 10.27 -9.23
C LYS A 154 -12.73 11.19 -10.45
N ASN A 155 -13.90 11.35 -11.08
CA ASN A 155 -14.11 12.24 -12.23
C ASN A 155 -13.10 11.97 -13.37
N LEU A 156 -12.85 10.68 -13.67
CA LEU A 156 -11.94 10.30 -14.75
C LEU A 156 -12.58 10.60 -16.09
N HIS A 157 -11.98 11.54 -16.82
CA HIS A 157 -12.32 11.89 -18.18
C HIS A 157 -11.10 11.66 -19.08
N ALA A 158 -11.35 11.12 -20.26
CA ALA A 158 -10.33 10.91 -21.28
C ALA A 158 -10.78 11.59 -22.59
N GLN A 159 -9.92 12.39 -23.18
CA GLN A 159 -10.15 13.05 -24.45
C GLN A 159 -8.97 12.81 -25.40
N TRP A 160 -9.22 12.19 -26.55
CA TRP A 160 -8.24 12.07 -27.59
C TRP A 160 -8.03 13.42 -28.29
N LEU A 161 -6.81 13.91 -28.29
CA LEU A 161 -6.41 15.15 -28.94
C LEU A 161 -5.87 14.88 -30.34
N SER A 162 -5.31 13.69 -30.56
CA SER A 162 -4.84 13.16 -31.85
C SER A 162 -4.78 11.63 -31.79
N ASP A 163 -4.36 10.98 -32.86
CA ASP A 163 -4.15 9.51 -32.93
C ASP A 163 -3.07 9.02 -31.95
N LYS A 164 -2.26 9.94 -31.36
CA LYS A 164 -1.12 9.62 -30.49
C LYS A 164 -1.18 10.32 -29.13
N GLU A 165 -2.16 11.19 -28.93
CA GLU A 165 -2.24 12.02 -27.72
C GLU A 165 -3.62 11.92 -27.10
N CYS A 166 -3.66 11.59 -25.81
CA CYS A 166 -4.86 11.55 -24.99
C CYS A 166 -4.67 12.41 -23.76
N ALA A 167 -5.56 13.36 -23.53
CA ALA A 167 -5.63 14.10 -22.28
C ALA A 167 -6.47 13.32 -21.27
N LEU A 168 -5.96 13.21 -20.02
CA LEU A 168 -6.65 12.58 -18.91
C LEU A 168 -6.85 13.61 -17.79
N GLU A 169 -8.08 13.73 -17.32
CA GLU A 169 -8.44 14.53 -16.17
C GLU A 169 -9.05 13.63 -15.10
N PHE A 170 -8.54 13.69 -13.87
CA PHE A 170 -9.02 12.89 -12.75
C PHE A 170 -8.59 13.47 -11.41
N ALA A 171 -9.28 13.08 -10.35
CA ALA A 171 -8.87 13.35 -8.98
C ALA A 171 -8.51 12.04 -8.26
N LEU A 172 -7.48 12.08 -7.41
CA LEU A 172 -7.04 10.95 -6.58
C LEU A 172 -7.04 11.36 -5.10
N THR A 173 -7.34 10.41 -4.25
CA THR A 173 -7.20 10.58 -2.80
C THR A 173 -5.72 10.87 -2.45
N PRO A 174 -5.44 11.78 -1.49
CA PRO A 174 -4.07 12.08 -1.08
C PRO A 174 -3.26 10.82 -0.73
N GLY A 175 -2.06 10.73 -1.28
CA GLY A 175 -1.17 9.58 -1.12
C GLY A 175 -1.30 8.48 -2.17
N VAL A 176 -2.27 8.56 -3.07
CA VAL A 176 -2.34 7.75 -4.30
C VAL A 176 -1.46 8.37 -5.38
N PHE A 177 -0.81 7.55 -6.18
CA PHE A 177 0.15 8.00 -7.19
C PHE A 177 -0.45 7.97 -8.59
N ALA A 178 -0.57 9.13 -9.23
CA ALA A 178 -1.05 9.26 -10.61
C ALA A 178 -0.23 8.42 -11.61
N THR A 179 1.07 8.30 -11.37
CA THR A 179 1.95 7.45 -12.19
C THR A 179 1.54 5.97 -12.20
N MET A 180 0.91 5.49 -11.12
CA MET A 180 0.42 4.11 -11.05
C MET A 180 -0.88 3.93 -11.84
N LEU A 181 -1.78 4.93 -11.83
CA LEU A 181 -2.94 4.93 -12.71
C LEU A 181 -2.52 4.93 -14.18
N LEU A 182 -1.56 5.78 -14.55
CA LEU A 182 -1.05 5.83 -15.92
C LEU A 182 -0.39 4.52 -16.35
N HIS A 183 0.34 3.86 -15.43
CA HIS A 183 0.93 2.55 -15.69
C HIS A 183 -0.15 1.50 -16.01
N GLU A 184 -1.24 1.46 -15.24
CA GLU A 184 -2.35 0.53 -15.47
C GLU A 184 -3.11 0.80 -16.79
N LEU A 185 -3.17 2.06 -17.21
CA LEU A 185 -3.82 2.43 -18.48
C LEU A 185 -2.96 2.13 -19.72
N MET A 186 -1.65 1.96 -19.55
CA MET A 186 -0.69 1.73 -20.64
C MET A 186 -0.16 0.29 -20.68
N ALA A 187 -0.51 -0.56 -19.70
CA ALA A 187 -0.16 -1.97 -19.65
C ALA A 187 -1.14 -2.80 -20.49
#